data_310256fcf97e74e44ab8aa4c409f073e
#
_entry.id   310256fcf97e74e44ab8aa4c409f073e
#
_cell.length_a   1.000
_cell.length_b   1.000
_cell.length_c   1.000
_cell.angle_alpha   90.00
_cell.angle_beta   90.00
_cell.angle_gamma   90.00
#
_symmetry.space_group_name_H-M   'P 1'
#
loop_
_entity.id
_entity.type
_entity.pdbx_description
1 polymer ?
#
loop_
_entity_poly.entity_id
_entity_poly.type
_entity_poly.pdbx_seq_one_letter_code
_entity_poly.pdbx_strand_id
1 'polypeptide(L)'
;MLSKRIIPCLDVKNGRTVKGVNFLDLRDAGDPVELAKIYSENGADELVFLDISATEERRKTLAKLVLKVAKTINIPFTVGGGISSVEDVEMLLKNGADKVSINSSAVKNPQLINDLASKFGSQCIVVAIDAKQIDGKWFVHLVGGKVPTELDLFAWAKEVEQRGAGEILFTSMDHDGTKNGFATIALAKLSTYLNIPVIASGGAGKIQHFTDAFTSGKADAALAASVFHFKELTIPDLKKELKTQGIPVRI
;
A
#
# COMPACT_ATOMS: atom_id res chain seq x y z
N MET A 1 -12.68 13.73 -13.91
CA MET A 1 -12.13 13.24 -12.63
C MET A 1 -11.36 11.95 -12.89
N LEU A 2 -10.21 11.74 -12.24
CA LEU A 2 -9.51 10.47 -12.30
C LEU A 2 -10.29 9.39 -11.54
N SER A 3 -10.28 8.16 -12.04
CA SER A 3 -10.93 7.03 -11.36
C SER A 3 -10.22 6.70 -10.06
N LYS A 4 -11.00 6.43 -9.01
CA LYS A 4 -10.50 5.92 -7.74
C LYS A 4 -10.09 4.45 -7.91
N ARG A 5 -8.98 4.06 -7.26
CA ARG A 5 -8.39 2.73 -7.41
C ARG A 5 -8.69 1.85 -6.19
N ILE A 6 -9.05 0.59 -6.46
CA ILE A 6 -9.21 -0.45 -5.44
C ILE A 6 -8.00 -1.37 -5.52
N ILE A 7 -7.26 -1.47 -4.43
CA ILE A 7 -5.95 -2.12 -4.36
C ILE A 7 -5.96 -3.24 -3.31
N PRO A 8 -6.04 -4.52 -3.70
CA PRO A 8 -5.76 -5.62 -2.79
C PRO A 8 -4.29 -5.63 -2.36
N CYS A 9 -4.04 -5.90 -1.08
CA CYS A 9 -2.70 -6.06 -0.52
C CYS A 9 -2.46 -7.51 -0.11
N LEU A 10 -1.34 -8.08 -0.54
CA LEU A 10 -0.89 -9.41 -0.18
C LEU A 10 0.36 -9.30 0.71
N ASP A 11 0.21 -9.57 2.01
CA ASP A 11 1.34 -9.75 2.92
C ASP A 11 1.98 -11.11 2.63
N VAL A 12 3.24 -11.12 2.20
CA VAL A 12 3.95 -12.36 1.81
C VAL A 12 4.98 -12.73 2.88
N LYS A 13 4.93 -13.97 3.33
CA LYS A 13 5.92 -14.56 4.25
C LYS A 13 6.32 -15.94 3.75
N ASN A 14 7.62 -16.17 3.55
CA ASN A 14 8.14 -17.44 3.04
C ASN A 14 7.47 -17.91 1.73
N GLY A 15 7.14 -16.99 0.83
CA GLY A 15 6.49 -17.31 -0.45
C GLY A 15 5.00 -17.63 -0.37
N ARG A 16 4.35 -17.46 0.78
CA ARG A 16 2.91 -17.65 0.99
C ARG A 16 2.26 -16.32 1.35
N THR A 17 1.04 -16.09 0.90
CA THR A 17 0.24 -14.98 1.39
C THR A 17 -0.25 -15.29 2.79
N VAL A 18 -0.08 -14.34 3.70
CA VAL A 18 -0.49 -14.47 5.10
C VAL A 18 -1.30 -13.25 5.51
N LYS A 19 -2.18 -13.41 6.50
CA LYS A 19 -2.88 -12.31 7.13
C LYS A 19 -3.05 -12.54 8.63
N GLY A 20 -2.79 -11.50 9.40
CA GLY A 20 -3.02 -11.42 10.83
C GLY A 20 -3.62 -10.07 11.22
N VAL A 21 -3.94 -9.90 12.49
CA VAL A 21 -4.30 -8.61 13.09
C VAL A 21 -3.01 -8.00 13.66
N ASN A 22 -2.67 -6.78 13.28
CA ASN A 22 -1.44 -6.09 13.70
C ASN A 22 -0.18 -6.96 13.51
N PHE A 23 -0.11 -7.74 12.42
CA PHE A 23 0.98 -8.68 12.10
C PHE A 23 1.17 -9.82 13.13
N LEU A 24 0.19 -10.05 14.00
CA LEU A 24 0.15 -11.17 14.95
C LEU A 24 -0.80 -12.27 14.44
N ASP A 25 -0.62 -13.51 14.93
CA ASP A 25 -1.46 -14.67 14.61
C ASP A 25 -1.67 -14.86 13.10
N LEU A 26 -0.58 -14.85 12.35
CA LEU A 26 -0.59 -14.96 10.89
C LEU A 26 -1.23 -16.26 10.44
N ARG A 27 -2.30 -16.17 9.65
CA ARG A 27 -2.97 -17.28 8.98
C ARG A 27 -2.57 -17.31 7.52
N ASP A 28 -2.40 -18.50 6.95
CA ASP A 28 -2.18 -18.70 5.52
C ASP A 28 -3.45 -18.28 4.76
N ALA A 29 -3.29 -17.40 3.78
CA ALA A 29 -4.37 -16.92 2.91
C ALA A 29 -4.27 -17.48 1.48
N GLY A 30 -3.22 -18.24 1.16
CA GLY A 30 -3.10 -18.92 -0.13
C GLY A 30 -1.81 -18.62 -0.90
N ASP A 31 -1.76 -19.10 -2.13
CA ASP A 31 -0.66 -18.82 -3.05
C ASP A 31 -0.75 -17.39 -3.60
N PRO A 32 0.32 -16.57 -3.50
CA PRO A 32 0.27 -15.18 -3.94
C PRO A 32 0.08 -15.00 -5.44
N VAL A 33 0.52 -15.95 -6.29
CA VAL A 33 0.35 -15.87 -7.75
C VAL A 33 -1.10 -16.16 -8.12
N GLU A 34 -1.71 -17.16 -7.49
CA GLU A 34 -3.14 -17.50 -7.69
C GLU A 34 -4.04 -16.34 -7.22
N LEU A 35 -3.76 -15.77 -6.05
CA LEU A 35 -4.51 -14.62 -5.55
C LEU A 35 -4.34 -13.39 -6.45
N ALA A 36 -3.15 -13.11 -6.94
CA ALA A 36 -2.90 -12.03 -7.89
C ALA A 36 -3.74 -12.19 -9.16
N LYS A 37 -3.79 -13.41 -9.71
CA LYS A 37 -4.63 -13.74 -10.87
C LYS A 37 -6.11 -13.47 -10.57
N ILE A 38 -6.61 -14.01 -9.47
CA ILE A 38 -8.01 -13.84 -9.05
C ILE A 38 -8.36 -12.35 -8.92
N TYR A 39 -7.52 -11.55 -8.25
CA TYR A 39 -7.80 -10.12 -8.09
C TYR A 39 -7.73 -9.35 -9.40
N SER A 40 -6.77 -9.66 -10.28
CA SER A 40 -6.68 -9.06 -11.61
C SER A 40 -7.94 -9.37 -12.45
N GLU A 41 -8.37 -10.62 -12.47
CA GLU A 41 -9.58 -11.07 -13.20
C GLU A 41 -10.88 -10.49 -12.59
N ASN A 42 -10.90 -10.20 -11.29
CA ASN A 42 -12.02 -9.56 -10.59
C ASN A 42 -11.98 -8.03 -10.63
N GLY A 43 -11.11 -7.45 -11.45
CA GLY A 43 -11.10 -6.02 -11.72
C GLY A 43 -10.46 -5.16 -10.64
N ALA A 44 -9.48 -5.68 -9.88
CA ALA A 44 -8.58 -4.83 -9.11
C ALA A 44 -7.88 -3.82 -10.04
N ASP A 45 -7.64 -2.60 -9.55
CA ASP A 45 -6.98 -1.57 -10.37
C ASP A 45 -5.45 -1.69 -10.30
N GLU A 46 -4.93 -2.12 -9.17
CA GLU A 46 -3.52 -2.37 -8.87
C GLU A 46 -3.43 -3.47 -7.79
N LEU A 47 -2.23 -4.02 -7.58
CA LEU A 47 -1.91 -4.91 -6.46
C LEU A 47 -0.73 -4.37 -5.67
N VAL A 48 -0.70 -4.67 -4.37
CA VAL A 48 0.46 -4.43 -3.50
C VAL A 48 0.91 -5.75 -2.89
N PHE A 49 2.20 -6.03 -2.99
CA PHE A 49 2.88 -7.14 -2.31
C PHE A 49 3.82 -6.58 -1.26
N LEU A 50 3.66 -7.01 -0.01
CA LEU A 50 4.55 -6.63 1.09
C LEU A 50 5.27 -7.87 1.61
N ASP A 51 6.57 -7.97 1.36
CA ASP A 51 7.40 -9.00 2.01
C ASP A 51 7.65 -8.62 3.47
N ILE A 52 6.99 -9.33 4.37
CA ILE A 52 7.11 -9.10 5.82
C ILE A 52 8.22 -9.94 6.47
N SER A 53 9.05 -10.61 5.66
CA SER A 53 10.05 -11.58 6.13
C SER A 53 11.50 -11.23 5.79
N ALA A 54 11.80 -10.01 5.38
CA ALA A 54 13.02 -9.55 4.73
C ALA A 54 14.36 -10.02 5.35
N THR A 55 15.01 -10.96 4.66
CA THR A 55 16.43 -11.33 4.81
C THR A 55 17.06 -11.44 3.42
N GLU A 56 18.39 -11.44 3.31
CA GLU A 56 19.10 -11.43 2.02
C GLU A 56 18.79 -12.64 1.11
N GLU A 57 18.69 -13.84 1.65
CA GLU A 57 18.29 -15.04 0.89
C GLU A 57 16.85 -14.94 0.36
N ARG A 58 16.00 -14.24 1.06
CA ARG A 58 14.58 -14.05 0.72
C ARG A 58 14.38 -13.05 -0.41
N ARG A 59 15.28 -12.09 -0.62
CA ARG A 59 15.23 -11.17 -1.77
C ARG A 59 15.28 -11.90 -3.11
N LYS A 60 16.10 -12.95 -3.24
CA LYS A 60 16.13 -13.78 -4.44
C LYS A 60 14.83 -14.56 -4.64
N THR A 61 14.20 -14.99 -3.56
CA THR A 61 12.89 -15.65 -3.58
C THR A 61 11.79 -14.66 -3.97
N LEU A 62 11.83 -13.44 -3.44
CA LEU A 62 10.91 -12.37 -3.80
C LEU A 62 11.03 -12.01 -5.29
N ALA A 63 12.22 -11.85 -5.83
CA ALA A 63 12.43 -11.56 -7.25
C ALA A 63 11.82 -12.63 -8.17
N LYS A 64 11.96 -13.91 -7.80
CA LYS A 64 11.33 -15.02 -8.54
C LYS A 64 9.80 -14.99 -8.44
N LEU A 65 9.26 -14.61 -7.29
CA LEU A 65 7.81 -14.42 -7.11
C LEU A 65 7.31 -13.26 -7.96
N VAL A 66 7.99 -12.12 -7.90
CA VAL A 66 7.68 -10.93 -8.72
C VAL A 66 7.61 -11.28 -10.20
N LEU A 67 8.60 -12.01 -10.72
CA LEU A 67 8.60 -12.45 -12.12
C LEU A 67 7.40 -13.36 -12.47
N LYS A 68 7.01 -14.25 -11.55
CA LYS A 68 5.83 -15.11 -11.77
C LYS A 68 4.54 -14.28 -11.80
N VAL A 69 4.39 -13.35 -10.87
CA VAL A 69 3.22 -12.47 -10.80
C VAL A 69 3.14 -11.60 -12.05
N ALA A 70 4.24 -10.96 -12.45
CA ALA A 70 4.31 -10.11 -13.65
C ALA A 70 3.87 -10.84 -14.94
N LYS A 71 4.12 -12.15 -15.03
CA LYS A 71 3.68 -12.99 -16.16
C LYS A 71 2.21 -13.41 -16.10
N THR A 72 1.57 -13.23 -14.95
CA THR A 72 0.24 -13.77 -14.68
C THR A 72 -0.85 -12.70 -14.72
N ILE A 73 -0.51 -11.45 -14.38
CA ILE A 73 -1.46 -10.34 -14.29
C ILE A 73 -1.18 -9.29 -15.37
N ASN A 74 -2.20 -8.46 -15.65
CA ASN A 74 -2.15 -7.36 -16.62
C ASN A 74 -2.48 -5.99 -15.99
N ILE A 75 -2.45 -5.92 -14.65
CA ILE A 75 -2.64 -4.69 -13.88
C ILE A 75 -1.34 -4.32 -13.19
N PRO A 76 -1.09 -3.02 -12.93
CA PRO A 76 0.11 -2.59 -12.23
C PRO A 76 0.23 -3.23 -10.85
N PHE A 77 1.46 -3.52 -10.42
CA PHE A 77 1.68 -3.96 -9.05
C PHE A 77 2.92 -3.33 -8.41
N THR A 78 2.77 -3.07 -7.13
CA THR A 78 3.79 -2.49 -6.27
C THR A 78 4.38 -3.56 -5.38
N VAL A 79 5.70 -3.59 -5.24
CA VAL A 79 6.42 -4.49 -4.34
C VAL A 79 7.06 -3.70 -3.21
N GLY A 80 6.81 -4.11 -1.97
CA GLY A 80 7.38 -3.51 -0.77
C GLY A 80 7.93 -4.57 0.19
N GLY A 81 8.59 -4.08 1.24
CA GLY A 81 9.20 -4.92 2.27
C GLY A 81 10.71 -5.11 2.08
N GLY A 82 11.48 -4.70 3.10
CA GLY A 82 12.93 -4.89 3.15
C GLY A 82 13.78 -4.16 2.11
N ILE A 83 13.20 -3.31 1.29
CA ILE A 83 13.91 -2.53 0.26
C ILE A 83 14.73 -1.44 0.95
N SER A 84 16.04 -1.40 0.68
CA SER A 84 16.97 -0.50 1.36
C SER A 84 18.03 0.14 0.47
N SER A 85 18.09 -0.24 -0.81
CA SER A 85 19.09 0.26 -1.75
C SER A 85 18.51 0.46 -3.16
N VAL A 86 19.25 1.18 -3.99
CA VAL A 86 18.94 1.39 -5.41
C VAL A 86 18.98 0.06 -6.17
N GLU A 87 19.90 -0.83 -5.80
CA GLU A 87 20.08 -2.15 -6.41
C GLU A 87 18.88 -3.06 -6.13
N ASP A 88 18.32 -3.01 -4.90
CA ASP A 88 17.09 -3.73 -4.57
C ASP A 88 15.95 -3.33 -5.51
N VAL A 89 15.76 -2.03 -5.70
CA VAL A 89 14.72 -1.48 -6.57
C VAL A 89 14.95 -1.87 -8.03
N GLU A 90 16.17 -1.72 -8.53
CA GLU A 90 16.52 -2.10 -9.90
C GLU A 90 16.22 -3.58 -10.18
N MET A 91 16.54 -4.45 -9.23
CA MET A 91 16.24 -5.88 -9.33
C MET A 91 14.73 -6.13 -9.42
N LEU A 92 13.91 -5.49 -8.59
CA LEU A 92 12.47 -5.69 -8.59
C LEU A 92 11.81 -5.18 -9.87
N LEU A 93 12.17 -3.98 -10.33
CA LEU A 93 11.65 -3.41 -11.57
C LEU A 93 12.08 -4.26 -12.80
N LYS A 94 13.32 -4.74 -12.86
CA LYS A 94 13.78 -5.66 -13.92
C LYS A 94 13.04 -6.99 -13.92
N ASN A 95 12.51 -7.44 -12.79
CA ASN A 95 11.70 -8.65 -12.69
C ASN A 95 10.19 -8.40 -12.92
N GLY A 96 9.80 -7.16 -13.26
CA GLY A 96 8.47 -6.83 -13.73
C GLY A 96 7.56 -6.15 -12.71
N ALA A 97 8.07 -5.70 -11.55
CA ALA A 97 7.33 -4.78 -10.70
C ALA A 97 7.16 -3.42 -11.42
N ASP A 98 5.99 -2.81 -11.32
CA ASP A 98 5.74 -1.47 -11.88
C ASP A 98 6.17 -0.38 -10.91
N LYS A 99 5.99 -0.63 -9.62
CA LYS A 99 6.33 0.30 -8.54
C LYS A 99 7.00 -0.44 -7.39
N VAL A 100 7.74 0.31 -6.57
CA VAL A 100 8.29 -0.18 -5.31
C VAL A 100 7.80 0.66 -4.15
N SER A 101 7.61 0.03 -3.00
CA SER A 101 7.21 0.70 -1.77
C SER A 101 8.33 0.63 -0.73
N ILE A 102 8.80 1.78 -0.28
CA ILE A 102 9.80 1.94 0.78
C ILE A 102 9.17 2.61 2.00
N ASN A 103 9.61 2.25 3.20
CA ASN A 103 9.10 2.80 4.47
C ASN A 103 10.29 3.15 5.38
N SER A 104 10.70 2.27 6.28
CA SER A 104 11.74 2.52 7.29
C SER A 104 13.10 2.92 6.69
N SER A 105 13.44 2.42 5.52
CA SER A 105 14.66 2.81 4.81
C SER A 105 14.62 4.27 4.36
N ALA A 106 13.46 4.77 3.93
CA ALA A 106 13.29 6.16 3.54
C ALA A 106 13.46 7.12 4.74
N VAL A 107 12.95 6.75 5.92
CA VAL A 107 13.14 7.56 7.14
C VAL A 107 14.59 7.53 7.61
N LYS A 108 15.25 6.36 7.54
CA LYS A 108 16.66 6.21 7.95
C LYS A 108 17.64 6.91 7.01
N ASN A 109 17.32 6.93 5.73
CA ASN A 109 18.11 7.58 4.69
C ASN A 109 17.17 8.26 3.69
N PRO A 110 16.73 9.51 3.95
CA PRO A 110 15.82 10.23 3.05
C PRO A 110 16.41 10.49 1.66
N GLN A 111 17.74 10.52 1.52
CA GLN A 111 18.41 10.66 0.23
C GLN A 111 18.07 9.50 -0.73
N LEU A 112 17.76 8.32 -0.20
CA LEU A 112 17.33 7.18 -1.01
C LEU A 112 16.12 7.53 -1.91
N ILE A 113 15.17 8.34 -1.42
CA ILE A 113 14.00 8.77 -2.23
C ILE A 113 14.47 9.56 -3.46
N ASN A 114 15.40 10.50 -3.27
CA ASN A 114 15.95 11.32 -4.36
C ASN A 114 16.67 10.46 -5.40
N ASP A 115 17.51 9.53 -4.93
CA ASP A 115 18.30 8.64 -5.79
C ASP A 115 17.39 7.73 -6.63
N LEU A 116 16.35 7.16 -6.00
CA LEU A 116 15.36 6.32 -6.67
C LEU A 116 14.52 7.10 -7.68
N ALA A 117 14.00 8.27 -7.29
CA ALA A 117 13.21 9.12 -8.17
C ALA A 117 14.01 9.61 -9.38
N SER A 118 15.28 9.97 -9.17
CA SER A 118 16.19 10.38 -10.25
C SER A 118 16.50 9.25 -11.23
N LYS A 119 16.70 8.02 -10.73
CA LYS A 119 17.10 6.87 -11.55
C LYS A 119 15.93 6.22 -12.28
N PHE A 120 14.77 6.07 -11.61
CA PHE A 120 13.66 5.29 -12.12
C PHE A 120 12.40 6.12 -12.43
N GLY A 121 12.39 7.40 -12.05
CA GLY A 121 11.23 8.28 -12.15
C GLY A 121 10.32 8.19 -10.92
N SER A 122 9.73 9.32 -10.54
CA SER A 122 8.83 9.43 -9.37
C SER A 122 7.67 8.45 -9.41
N GLN A 123 7.11 8.18 -10.60
CA GLN A 123 5.96 7.28 -10.78
C GLN A 123 6.21 5.84 -10.31
N CYS A 124 7.48 5.41 -10.18
CA CYS A 124 7.84 4.09 -9.67
C CYS A 124 7.98 4.04 -8.14
N ILE A 125 7.97 5.20 -7.46
CA ILE A 125 8.33 5.29 -6.04
C ILE A 125 7.11 5.59 -5.19
N VAL A 126 6.70 4.60 -4.39
CA VAL A 126 5.68 4.73 -3.35
C VAL A 126 6.39 4.81 -2.00
N VAL A 127 6.08 5.81 -1.19
CA VAL A 127 6.56 5.83 0.19
C VAL A 127 5.42 5.44 1.11
N ALA A 128 5.58 4.30 1.79
CA ALA A 128 4.65 3.85 2.81
C ALA A 128 4.95 4.56 4.13
N ILE A 129 3.89 5.04 4.78
CA ILE A 129 3.97 5.74 6.07
C ILE A 129 2.96 5.08 7.02
N ASP A 130 3.47 4.33 7.99
CA ASP A 130 2.68 3.85 9.10
C ASP A 130 2.67 4.92 10.17
N ALA A 131 1.50 5.38 10.59
CA ALA A 131 1.43 6.38 11.64
C ALA A 131 0.31 6.10 12.65
N LYS A 132 0.54 6.58 13.88
CA LYS A 132 -0.37 6.45 15.00
C LYS A 132 -0.70 7.82 15.57
N GLN A 133 -1.95 8.01 16.02
CA GLN A 133 -2.37 9.23 16.69
C GLN A 133 -2.12 9.14 18.20
N ILE A 134 -1.39 10.10 18.75
CA ILE A 134 -1.10 10.22 20.18
C ILE A 134 -1.40 11.67 20.56
N ASP A 135 -2.28 11.88 21.51
CA ASP A 135 -2.68 13.22 22.01
C ASP A 135 -3.05 14.19 20.87
N GLY A 136 -3.80 13.70 19.89
CA GLY A 136 -4.25 14.50 18.74
C GLY A 136 -3.21 14.74 17.64
N LYS A 137 -1.97 14.32 17.84
CA LYS A 137 -0.87 14.42 16.85
C LYS A 137 -0.58 13.07 16.21
N TRP A 138 -0.16 13.07 14.95
CA TRP A 138 0.19 11.86 14.22
C TRP A 138 1.70 11.68 14.14
N PHE A 139 2.18 10.54 14.62
CA PHE A 139 3.62 10.19 14.60
C PHE A 139 3.90 8.98 13.73
N VAL A 140 4.96 9.08 12.94
CA VAL A 140 5.43 8.00 12.06
C VAL A 140 6.01 6.87 12.90
N HIS A 141 5.74 5.64 12.51
CA HIS A 141 6.30 4.42 13.09
C HIS A 141 7.07 3.63 12.04
N LEU A 142 8.10 2.93 12.46
CA LEU A 142 8.97 2.12 11.62
C LEU A 142 8.80 0.64 11.92
N VAL A 143 9.34 -0.21 11.04
CA VAL A 143 9.44 -1.67 11.21
C VAL A 143 8.07 -2.29 11.46
N GLY A 144 7.09 -1.98 10.57
CA GLY A 144 5.71 -2.47 10.70
C GLY A 144 5.05 -2.00 11.99
N GLY A 145 5.24 -0.74 12.35
CA GLY A 145 4.62 -0.11 13.53
C GLY A 145 5.32 -0.36 14.87
N LYS A 146 6.40 -1.14 14.90
CA LYS A 146 7.06 -1.56 16.16
C LYS A 146 7.95 -0.49 16.78
N VAL A 147 8.46 0.45 15.99
CA VAL A 147 9.42 1.46 16.46
C VAL A 147 8.80 2.84 16.30
N PRO A 148 8.38 3.49 17.38
CA PRO A 148 7.85 4.86 17.34
C PRO A 148 8.97 5.85 16.99
N THR A 149 8.60 6.98 16.37
CA THR A 149 9.47 8.11 16.13
C THR A 149 8.80 9.40 16.61
N GLU A 150 9.56 10.49 16.67
CA GLU A 150 9.02 11.83 16.93
C GLU A 150 8.63 12.56 15.63
N LEU A 151 8.70 11.88 14.49
CA LEU A 151 8.47 12.45 13.17
C LEU A 151 6.97 12.66 12.93
N ASP A 152 6.56 13.91 12.72
CA ASP A 152 5.16 14.23 12.39
C ASP A 152 4.79 13.69 10.99
N LEU A 153 3.63 13.05 10.89
CA LEU A 153 3.11 12.47 9.65
C LEU A 153 3.07 13.48 8.49
N PHE A 154 2.54 14.68 8.74
CA PHE A 154 2.30 15.65 7.68
C PHE A 154 3.59 16.32 7.22
N ALA A 155 4.48 16.61 8.17
CA ALA A 155 5.81 17.12 7.85
C ALA A 155 6.62 16.10 7.04
N TRP A 156 6.61 14.83 7.44
CA TRP A 156 7.30 13.76 6.71
C TRP A 156 6.69 13.52 5.33
N ALA A 157 5.38 13.47 5.21
CA ALA A 157 4.71 13.30 3.93
C ALA A 157 5.06 14.42 2.93
N LYS A 158 5.19 15.67 3.43
CA LYS A 158 5.63 16.79 2.59
C LYS A 158 7.08 16.69 2.16
N GLU A 159 7.96 16.28 3.06
CA GLU A 159 9.38 16.03 2.74
C GLU A 159 9.51 14.92 1.69
N VAL A 160 8.77 13.83 1.85
CA VAL A 160 8.72 12.70 0.91
C VAL A 160 8.32 13.16 -0.50
N GLU A 161 7.27 13.97 -0.63
CA GLU A 161 6.86 14.57 -1.90
C GLU A 161 7.99 15.42 -2.50
N GLN A 162 8.58 16.31 -1.71
CA GLN A 162 9.66 17.20 -2.16
C GLN A 162 10.91 16.45 -2.62
N ARG A 163 11.16 15.25 -2.07
CA ARG A 163 12.26 14.38 -2.46
C ARG A 163 11.99 13.57 -3.73
N GLY A 164 10.76 13.63 -4.26
CA GLY A 164 10.41 13.03 -5.53
C GLY A 164 9.65 11.70 -5.45
N ALA A 165 9.05 11.37 -4.33
CA ALA A 165 8.09 10.26 -4.29
C ALA A 165 6.90 10.56 -5.22
N GLY A 166 6.41 9.54 -5.92
CA GLY A 166 5.27 9.66 -6.82
C GLY A 166 3.93 9.38 -6.15
N GLU A 167 3.93 8.73 -4.98
CA GLU A 167 2.71 8.34 -4.29
C GLU A 167 2.98 8.05 -2.81
N ILE A 168 2.00 8.29 -1.94
CA ILE A 168 2.06 7.94 -0.53
C ILE A 168 1.04 6.84 -0.22
N LEU A 169 1.50 5.77 0.44
CA LEU A 169 0.66 4.75 1.04
C LEU A 169 0.57 5.02 2.56
N PHE A 170 -0.51 5.65 2.98
CA PHE A 170 -0.73 5.97 4.40
C PHE A 170 -1.52 4.88 5.10
N THR A 171 -0.90 4.23 6.09
CA THR A 171 -1.55 3.26 6.99
C THR A 171 -1.79 3.88 8.36
N SER A 172 -3.07 4.01 8.75
CA SER A 172 -3.42 4.34 10.12
C SER A 172 -3.32 3.10 11.01
N MET A 173 -2.37 3.09 11.93
CA MET A 173 -2.17 1.99 12.88
C MET A 173 -3.35 1.83 13.86
N ASP A 174 -4.02 2.94 14.18
CA ASP A 174 -5.19 2.93 15.08
C ASP A 174 -6.41 2.26 14.44
N HIS A 175 -6.45 2.21 13.10
CA HIS A 175 -7.54 1.63 12.34
C HIS A 175 -7.20 0.26 11.74
N ASP A 176 -5.91 -0.09 11.59
CA ASP A 176 -5.52 -1.32 10.92
C ASP A 176 -6.03 -2.56 11.65
N GLY A 177 -6.67 -3.46 10.90
CA GLY A 177 -7.30 -4.68 11.41
C GLY A 177 -8.63 -4.48 12.15
N THR A 178 -9.05 -3.24 12.46
CA THR A 178 -10.28 -2.97 13.25
C THR A 178 -11.58 -3.13 12.48
N LYS A 179 -11.54 -2.97 11.15
CA LYS A 179 -12.72 -2.90 10.26
C LYS A 179 -13.71 -1.77 10.61
N ASN A 180 -13.23 -0.69 11.27
CA ASN A 180 -14.06 0.44 11.70
C ASN A 180 -13.99 1.66 10.76
N GLY A 181 -13.37 1.51 9.60
CA GLY A 181 -13.19 2.58 8.61
C GLY A 181 -11.79 3.16 8.61
N PHE A 182 -11.47 3.85 7.52
CA PHE A 182 -10.18 4.52 7.34
C PHE A 182 -10.09 5.81 8.16
N ALA A 183 -8.89 6.32 8.40
CA ALA A 183 -8.63 7.58 9.09
C ALA A 183 -8.96 8.79 8.20
N THR A 184 -10.24 9.02 7.88
CA THR A 184 -10.70 9.98 6.86
C THR A 184 -10.23 11.41 7.11
N ILE A 185 -10.14 11.86 8.37
CA ILE A 185 -9.66 13.20 8.74
C ILE A 185 -8.19 13.36 8.36
N ALA A 186 -7.35 12.38 8.68
CA ALA A 186 -5.93 12.43 8.33
C ALA A 186 -5.73 12.33 6.81
N LEU A 187 -6.49 11.46 6.14
CA LEU A 187 -6.48 11.32 4.67
C LEU A 187 -6.86 12.63 3.98
N ALA A 188 -7.94 13.29 4.41
CA ALA A 188 -8.38 14.57 3.85
C ALA A 188 -7.30 15.66 3.99
N LYS A 189 -6.62 15.70 5.14
CA LYS A 189 -5.50 16.62 5.37
C LYS A 189 -4.31 16.30 4.46
N LEU A 190 -3.90 15.02 4.35
CA LEU A 190 -2.83 14.60 3.43
C LEU A 190 -3.18 14.94 1.98
N SER A 191 -4.35 14.53 1.49
CA SER A 191 -4.78 14.75 0.10
C SER A 191 -4.98 16.24 -0.24
N THR A 192 -5.18 17.09 0.74
CA THR A 192 -5.28 18.55 0.51
C THR A 192 -3.89 19.21 0.54
N TYR A 193 -2.96 18.68 1.34
CA TYR A 193 -1.64 19.24 1.56
C TYR A 193 -0.62 18.83 0.50
N LEU A 194 -0.82 17.67 -0.13
CA LEU A 194 0.07 17.07 -1.12
C LEU A 194 -0.48 17.24 -2.54
N ASN A 195 0.42 17.24 -3.52
CA ASN A 195 0.08 17.22 -4.94
C ASN A 195 0.26 15.82 -5.58
N ILE A 196 0.74 14.84 -4.82
CA ILE A 196 0.87 13.46 -5.24
C ILE A 196 -0.27 12.60 -4.67
N PRO A 197 -0.66 11.51 -5.34
CA PRO A 197 -1.73 10.64 -4.90
C PRO A 197 -1.50 10.05 -3.49
N VAL A 198 -2.61 9.86 -2.77
CA VAL A 198 -2.62 9.24 -1.45
C VAL A 198 -3.46 7.97 -1.48
N ILE A 199 -2.86 6.84 -1.10
CA ILE A 199 -3.51 5.55 -0.91
C ILE A 199 -3.92 5.42 0.55
N ALA A 200 -5.21 5.22 0.81
CA ALA A 200 -5.74 4.94 2.14
C ALA A 200 -5.49 3.49 2.53
N SER A 201 -4.96 3.24 3.73
CA SER A 201 -4.74 1.91 4.29
C SER A 201 -5.07 1.86 5.79
N GLY A 202 -5.53 0.69 6.25
CA GLY A 202 -5.93 0.44 7.63
C GLY A 202 -7.39 0.80 7.93
N GLY A 203 -8.21 -0.21 8.28
CA GLY A 203 -9.59 -0.02 8.74
C GLY A 203 -10.71 -0.44 7.79
N ALA A 204 -10.40 -0.94 6.58
CA ALA A 204 -11.40 -1.43 5.65
C ALA A 204 -12.25 -2.57 6.26
N GLY A 205 -13.58 -2.44 6.20
CA GLY A 205 -14.51 -3.45 6.73
C GLY A 205 -15.78 -3.60 5.91
N LYS A 206 -16.35 -2.51 5.39
CA LYS A 206 -17.58 -2.50 4.60
C LYS A 206 -17.50 -1.45 3.49
N ILE A 207 -18.40 -1.51 2.52
CA ILE A 207 -18.43 -0.62 1.33
C ILE A 207 -18.42 0.85 1.74
N GLN A 208 -19.20 1.24 2.74
CA GLN A 208 -19.27 2.62 3.22
C GLN A 208 -17.89 3.18 3.61
N HIS A 209 -16.98 2.35 4.14
CA HIS A 209 -15.64 2.81 4.50
C HIS A 209 -14.84 3.28 3.28
N PHE A 210 -14.99 2.60 2.13
CA PHE A 210 -14.38 3.02 0.87
C PHE A 210 -15.02 4.31 0.35
N THR A 211 -16.35 4.42 0.43
CA THR A 211 -17.08 5.65 0.11
C THR A 211 -16.54 6.81 0.92
N ASP A 212 -16.41 6.66 2.24
CA ASP A 212 -15.91 7.71 3.14
C ASP A 212 -14.44 8.06 2.85
N ALA A 213 -13.59 7.06 2.52
CA ALA A 213 -12.21 7.31 2.13
C ALA A 213 -12.10 8.17 0.86
N PHE A 214 -12.97 7.94 -0.12
CA PHE A 214 -12.94 8.66 -1.39
C PHE A 214 -13.66 10.01 -1.38
N THR A 215 -14.67 10.17 -0.54
CA THR A 215 -15.44 11.43 -0.41
C THR A 215 -14.85 12.33 0.68
N SER A 216 -15.09 12.01 1.94
CA SER A 216 -14.61 12.77 3.09
C SER A 216 -13.09 12.75 3.21
N GLY A 217 -12.48 11.56 2.98
CA GLY A 217 -11.03 11.37 3.06
C GLY A 217 -10.27 11.88 1.83
N LYS A 218 -10.94 12.07 0.69
CA LYS A 218 -10.36 12.54 -0.59
C LYS A 218 -9.21 11.66 -1.11
N ALA A 219 -9.06 10.44 -0.62
CA ALA A 219 -8.02 9.52 -1.08
C ALA A 219 -8.15 9.21 -2.58
N ASP A 220 -7.04 8.92 -3.26
CA ASP A 220 -7.00 8.55 -4.68
C ASP A 220 -7.11 7.05 -4.90
N ALA A 221 -6.76 6.29 -3.87
CA ALA A 221 -6.90 4.84 -3.84
C ALA A 221 -7.23 4.34 -2.43
N ALA A 222 -7.79 3.14 -2.34
CA ALA A 222 -8.00 2.44 -1.08
C ALA A 222 -7.42 1.04 -1.17
N LEU A 223 -6.54 0.74 -0.20
CA LEU A 223 -5.89 -0.54 -0.05
C LEU A 223 -6.58 -1.34 1.05
N ALA A 224 -6.86 -2.62 0.76
CA ALA A 224 -7.43 -3.54 1.73
C ALA A 224 -6.91 -4.97 1.51
N ALA A 225 -6.90 -5.77 2.56
CA ALA A 225 -6.43 -7.15 2.55
C ALA A 225 -7.51 -8.14 3.03
N SER A 226 -7.78 -8.20 4.34
CA SER A 226 -8.62 -9.22 4.95
C SER A 226 -10.02 -9.31 4.37
N VAL A 227 -10.67 -8.18 4.09
CA VAL A 227 -12.04 -8.16 3.53
C VAL A 227 -12.13 -8.84 2.16
N PHE A 228 -11.05 -8.80 1.36
CA PHE A 228 -10.96 -9.47 0.08
C PHE A 228 -10.50 -10.92 0.24
N HIS A 229 -9.47 -11.19 1.06
CA HIS A 229 -8.94 -12.54 1.26
C HIS A 229 -9.98 -13.49 1.86
N PHE A 230 -10.79 -13.00 2.80
CA PHE A 230 -11.83 -13.79 3.44
C PHE A 230 -13.21 -13.67 2.75
N LYS A 231 -13.24 -13.06 1.55
CA LYS A 231 -14.45 -12.92 0.72
C LYS A 231 -15.61 -12.22 1.44
N GLU A 232 -15.31 -11.33 2.38
CA GLU A 232 -16.32 -10.50 3.05
C GLU A 232 -16.87 -9.43 2.10
N LEU A 233 -16.02 -8.95 1.17
CA LEU A 233 -16.37 -8.07 0.06
C LEU A 233 -15.76 -8.63 -1.23
N THR A 234 -16.49 -8.52 -2.35
CA THR A 234 -15.93 -8.74 -3.67
C THR A 234 -15.60 -7.39 -4.32
N ILE A 235 -14.53 -7.35 -5.14
CA ILE A 235 -14.14 -6.12 -5.84
C ILE A 235 -15.23 -5.66 -6.83
N PRO A 236 -15.85 -6.56 -7.61
CA PRO A 236 -16.95 -6.18 -8.51
C PRO A 236 -18.14 -5.55 -7.78
N ASP A 237 -18.59 -6.14 -6.66
CA ASP A 237 -19.72 -5.59 -5.89
C ASP A 237 -19.37 -4.24 -5.28
N LEU A 238 -18.16 -4.11 -4.71
CA LEU A 238 -17.65 -2.85 -4.18
C LEU A 238 -17.67 -1.76 -5.25
N LYS A 239 -17.09 -2.02 -6.41
CA LYS A 239 -17.02 -1.04 -7.51
C LYS A 239 -18.40 -0.69 -8.07
N LYS A 240 -19.29 -1.67 -8.20
CA LYS A 240 -20.67 -1.44 -8.61
C LYS A 240 -21.37 -0.46 -7.66
N GLU A 241 -21.25 -0.69 -6.37
CA GLU A 241 -21.86 0.17 -5.34
C GLU A 241 -21.24 1.58 -5.33
N LEU A 242 -19.91 1.69 -5.38
CA LEU A 242 -19.22 2.98 -5.48
C LEU A 242 -19.69 3.78 -6.70
N LYS A 243 -19.90 3.12 -7.84
CA LYS A 243 -20.41 3.76 -9.06
C LYS A 243 -21.84 4.27 -8.88
N THR A 244 -22.73 3.52 -8.20
CA THR A 244 -24.10 3.99 -7.92
C THR A 244 -24.12 5.21 -7.01
N GLN A 245 -23.11 5.36 -6.16
CA GLN A 245 -22.91 6.53 -5.30
C GLN A 245 -22.18 7.70 -5.99
N GLY A 246 -21.96 7.60 -7.32
CA GLY A 246 -21.34 8.67 -8.11
C GLY A 246 -19.83 8.76 -7.97
N ILE A 247 -19.16 7.78 -7.34
CA ILE A 247 -17.72 7.73 -7.22
C ILE A 247 -17.14 7.15 -8.52
N PRO A 248 -16.21 7.85 -9.19
CA PRO A 248 -15.64 7.38 -10.44
C PRO A 248 -14.70 6.19 -10.18
N VAL A 249 -15.11 5.01 -10.62
CA VAL A 249 -14.33 3.76 -10.61
C VAL A 249 -14.33 3.12 -11.99
N ARG A 250 -13.28 2.38 -12.31
CA ARG A 250 -13.20 1.56 -13.53
C ARG A 250 -13.92 0.22 -13.26
N ILE A 251 -14.85 -0.17 -14.11
CA ILE A 251 -15.55 -1.46 -14.06
C ILE A 251 -14.87 -2.43 -15.02
#